data_f233c8875829ce4585421ef3d5c4abeb
#
_entry.id   f233c8875829ce4585421ef3d5c4abeb
#
_cell.length_a   1.000
_cell.length_b   1.000
_cell.length_c   1.000
_cell.angle_alpha   90.00
_cell.angle_beta   90.00
_cell.angle_gamma   90.00
#
_symmetry.space_group_name_H-M   'P 1'
#
loop_
_entity.id
_entity.type
_entity.pdbx_description
1 polymer ?
#
loop_
_entity_poly.entity_id
_entity_poly.type
_entity_poly.pdbx_seq_one_letter_code
_entity_poly.pdbx_strand_id
1 'polypeptide(L)'
;MNMYEKIKHLIRTNAWYDFGIWTGISIVLAGVILLGWHQRWLLDAFVLVAAMVLIPGAVILLCVCQHRLAKLRTLIQSGGTVDEFKEEAWIVLQKGLFLGRNWLVQQDGSHVFPVQRQQIQDLQVERRLDGNGILHILANGKKMTCLLDIQNHPEIENILGSWQHGSIICPSCLGINDPENRFCTHCGTPLPH
;
A
#
# COMPACT_ATOMS: atom_id res chain seq x y z
N MET A 1 -9.11 -12.29 5.26
CA MET A 1 -8.27 -12.07 4.05
C MET A 1 -6.92 -11.58 4.53
N ASN A 2 -5.86 -12.31 4.22
CA ASN A 2 -4.49 -12.01 4.65
C ASN A 2 -4.04 -10.65 4.04
N MET A 3 -3.21 -9.87 4.75
CA MET A 3 -2.70 -8.56 4.31
C MET A 3 -2.04 -8.64 2.92
N TYR A 4 -1.24 -9.67 2.66
CA TYR A 4 -0.60 -9.88 1.37
C TYR A 4 -1.61 -9.97 0.22
N GLU A 5 -2.70 -10.73 0.39
CA GLU A 5 -3.76 -10.83 -0.60
C GLU A 5 -4.55 -9.52 -0.73
N LYS A 6 -4.74 -8.78 0.36
CA LYS A 6 -5.34 -7.43 0.33
C LYS A 6 -4.48 -6.45 -0.48
N ILE A 7 -3.18 -6.45 -0.26
CA ILE A 7 -2.24 -5.60 -1.01
C ILE A 7 -2.23 -6.00 -2.49
N LYS A 8 -2.18 -7.29 -2.79
CA LYS A 8 -2.20 -7.82 -4.15
C LYS A 8 -3.51 -7.45 -4.88
N HIS A 9 -4.65 -7.56 -4.18
CA HIS A 9 -5.93 -7.12 -4.71
C HIS A 9 -5.94 -5.61 -5.01
N LEU A 10 -5.43 -4.79 -4.09
CA LEU A 10 -5.34 -3.34 -4.27
C LEU A 10 -4.45 -2.94 -5.45
N ILE A 11 -3.29 -3.57 -5.62
CA ILE A 11 -2.41 -3.33 -6.77
C ILE A 11 -3.14 -3.64 -8.07
N ARG A 12 -3.89 -4.75 -8.12
CA ARG A 12 -4.67 -5.13 -9.30
C ARG A 12 -5.81 -4.15 -9.55
N THR A 13 -6.59 -3.80 -8.52
CA THR A 13 -7.75 -2.91 -8.66
C THR A 13 -7.35 -1.53 -9.15
N ASN A 14 -6.29 -0.95 -8.58
CA ASN A 14 -5.80 0.36 -9.01
C ASN A 14 -5.26 0.32 -10.44
N ALA A 15 -4.58 -0.76 -10.83
CA ALA A 15 -4.12 -0.93 -12.20
C ALA A 15 -5.30 -1.04 -13.19
N TRP A 16 -6.39 -1.74 -12.83
CA TRP A 16 -7.60 -1.78 -13.64
C TRP A 16 -8.30 -0.42 -13.72
N TYR A 17 -8.28 0.37 -12.65
CA TYR A 17 -8.82 1.72 -12.65
C TYR A 17 -8.05 2.64 -13.60
N ASP A 18 -6.70 2.63 -13.51
CA ASP A 18 -5.84 3.39 -14.41
C ASP A 18 -6.07 2.98 -15.89
N PHE A 19 -6.21 1.68 -16.15
CA PHE A 19 -6.53 1.17 -17.48
C PHE A 19 -7.91 1.62 -17.96
N GLY A 20 -8.93 1.63 -17.09
CA GLY A 20 -10.27 2.10 -17.41
C GLY A 20 -10.29 3.57 -17.84
N ILE A 21 -9.54 4.43 -17.16
CA ILE A 21 -9.39 5.84 -17.51
C ILE A 21 -8.74 5.97 -18.90
N TRP A 22 -7.62 5.28 -19.14
CA TRP A 22 -6.94 5.31 -20.44
C TRP A 22 -7.81 4.82 -21.58
N THR A 23 -8.56 3.75 -21.35
CA THR A 23 -9.51 3.21 -22.32
C THR A 23 -10.62 4.19 -22.62
N GLY A 24 -11.19 4.82 -21.59
CA GLY A 24 -12.23 5.85 -21.75
C GLY A 24 -11.74 7.05 -22.58
N ILE A 25 -10.56 7.57 -22.28
CA ILE A 25 -9.95 8.67 -23.05
C ILE A 25 -9.72 8.25 -24.50
N SER A 26 -9.24 7.04 -24.74
CA SER A 26 -8.98 6.54 -26.11
C SER A 26 -10.27 6.39 -26.92
N ILE A 27 -11.36 5.92 -26.30
CA ILE A 27 -12.68 5.81 -26.95
C ILE A 27 -13.24 7.18 -27.29
N VAL A 28 -13.14 8.16 -26.39
CA VAL A 28 -13.59 9.53 -26.63
C VAL A 28 -12.81 10.17 -27.78
N LEU A 29 -11.47 10.04 -27.78
CA LEU A 29 -10.62 10.56 -28.85
C LEU A 29 -10.95 9.91 -30.20
N ALA A 30 -11.13 8.59 -30.23
CA ALA A 30 -11.54 7.90 -31.44
C ALA A 30 -12.92 8.35 -31.92
N GLY A 31 -13.89 8.57 -31.02
CA GLY A 31 -15.20 9.10 -31.33
C GLY A 31 -15.16 10.51 -31.93
N VAL A 32 -14.32 11.41 -31.40
CA VAL A 32 -14.11 12.76 -31.92
C VAL A 32 -13.53 12.73 -33.34
N ILE A 33 -12.56 11.87 -33.58
CA ILE A 33 -11.95 11.70 -34.92
C ILE A 33 -13.00 11.19 -35.94
N LEU A 34 -13.88 10.25 -35.50
CA LEU A 34 -14.93 9.68 -36.33
C LEU A 34 -16.04 10.67 -36.69
N LEU A 35 -16.44 11.53 -35.74
CA LEU A 35 -17.43 12.58 -35.99
C LEU A 35 -16.97 13.61 -37.02
N GLY A 36 -15.63 13.78 -37.17
CA GLY A 36 -15.03 14.65 -38.16
C GLY A 36 -14.98 14.08 -39.58
N TRP A 37 -15.27 12.78 -39.78
CA TRP A 37 -15.08 12.12 -41.08
C TRP A 37 -16.32 11.32 -41.54
N HIS A 38 -16.98 11.77 -42.58
CA HIS A 38 -18.33 11.35 -43.03
C HIS A 38 -18.33 10.19 -44.06
N GLN A 39 -17.71 8.99 -43.78
CA GLN A 39 -17.73 7.86 -44.73
C GLN A 39 -17.90 6.46 -44.11
N ARG A 40 -18.56 5.53 -44.86
CA ARG A 40 -19.04 4.21 -44.42
C ARG A 40 -17.96 3.14 -44.07
N TRP A 41 -16.72 3.24 -44.55
CA TRP A 41 -15.61 2.31 -44.22
C TRP A 41 -14.92 2.60 -42.87
N LEU A 42 -15.48 3.53 -42.10
CA LEU A 42 -15.00 4.00 -40.80
C LEU A 42 -15.20 2.99 -39.67
N LEU A 43 -16.20 2.10 -39.78
CA LEU A 43 -16.45 1.10 -38.73
C LEU A 43 -15.29 0.09 -38.63
N ASP A 44 -14.79 -0.38 -39.78
CA ASP A 44 -13.66 -1.31 -39.82
C ASP A 44 -12.35 -0.62 -39.35
N ALA A 45 -12.14 0.62 -39.75
CA ALA A 45 -11.01 1.43 -39.28
C ALA A 45 -11.10 1.67 -37.76
N PHE A 46 -12.31 1.92 -37.22
CA PHE A 46 -12.52 2.09 -35.79
C PHE A 46 -12.17 0.84 -34.98
N VAL A 47 -12.65 -0.33 -35.40
CA VAL A 47 -12.34 -1.61 -34.76
C VAL A 47 -10.83 -1.85 -34.78
N LEU A 48 -10.17 -1.57 -35.87
CA LEU A 48 -8.73 -1.76 -36.03
C LEU A 48 -7.90 -0.80 -35.15
N VAL A 49 -8.28 0.48 -35.09
CA VAL A 49 -7.67 1.47 -34.20
C VAL A 49 -7.92 1.14 -32.73
N ALA A 50 -9.16 0.75 -32.37
CA ALA A 50 -9.49 0.33 -31.02
C ALA A 50 -8.65 -0.91 -30.60
N ALA A 51 -8.52 -1.90 -31.45
CA ALA A 51 -7.70 -3.06 -31.20
C ALA A 51 -6.21 -2.71 -31.05
N MET A 52 -5.69 -1.81 -31.89
CA MET A 52 -4.29 -1.34 -31.80
C MET A 52 -4.00 -0.56 -30.51
N VAL A 53 -4.98 0.03 -29.87
CA VAL A 53 -4.80 0.76 -28.59
C VAL A 53 -5.07 -0.14 -27.38
N LEU A 54 -6.13 -0.96 -27.44
CA LEU A 54 -6.56 -1.78 -26.31
C LEU A 54 -5.61 -2.96 -26.03
N ILE A 55 -5.10 -3.63 -27.08
CA ILE A 55 -4.21 -4.78 -26.89
C ILE A 55 -2.88 -4.36 -26.26
N PRO A 56 -2.14 -3.38 -26.79
CA PRO A 56 -0.90 -2.92 -26.15
C PRO A 56 -1.16 -2.35 -24.75
N GLY A 57 -2.26 -1.62 -24.54
CA GLY A 57 -2.66 -1.10 -23.24
C GLY A 57 -2.85 -2.21 -22.21
N ALA A 58 -3.54 -3.29 -22.57
CA ALA A 58 -3.72 -4.47 -21.70
C ALA A 58 -2.38 -5.17 -21.39
N VAL A 59 -1.51 -5.30 -22.38
CA VAL A 59 -0.17 -5.89 -22.18
C VAL A 59 0.67 -5.02 -21.24
N ILE A 60 0.71 -3.72 -21.45
CA ILE A 60 1.43 -2.77 -20.58
C ILE A 60 0.89 -2.87 -19.15
N LEU A 61 -0.43 -2.90 -18.98
CA LEU A 61 -1.06 -3.05 -17.67
C LEU A 61 -0.60 -4.31 -16.94
N LEU A 62 -0.63 -5.46 -17.65
CA LEU A 62 -0.17 -6.73 -17.09
C LEU A 62 1.30 -6.67 -16.69
N CYS A 63 2.15 -6.09 -17.55
CA CYS A 63 3.58 -5.91 -17.25
C CYS A 63 3.80 -5.02 -16.03
N VAL A 64 3.08 -3.89 -15.91
CA VAL A 64 3.17 -2.99 -14.76
C VAL A 64 2.71 -3.68 -13.48
N CYS A 65 1.59 -4.43 -13.52
CA CYS A 65 1.12 -5.21 -12.37
C CYS A 65 2.14 -6.25 -11.93
N GLN A 66 2.70 -7.02 -12.86
CA GLN A 66 3.70 -8.03 -12.54
C GLN A 66 4.97 -7.39 -11.97
N HIS A 67 5.42 -6.28 -12.55
CA HIS A 67 6.59 -5.55 -12.05
C HIS A 67 6.37 -5.03 -10.62
N ARG A 68 5.22 -4.43 -10.34
CA ARG A 68 4.87 -3.95 -8.98
C ARG A 68 4.81 -5.09 -7.97
N LEU A 69 4.22 -6.24 -8.35
CA LEU A 69 4.16 -7.43 -7.49
C LEU A 69 5.55 -8.05 -7.26
N ALA A 70 6.39 -8.10 -8.29
CA ALA A 70 7.76 -8.58 -8.17
C ALA A 70 8.58 -7.67 -7.24
N LYS A 71 8.44 -6.34 -7.38
CA LYS A 71 9.08 -5.36 -6.49
C LYS A 71 8.61 -5.50 -5.03
N LEU A 72 7.31 -5.72 -4.81
CA LEU A 72 6.77 -5.98 -3.48
C LEU A 72 7.41 -7.23 -2.86
N ARG A 73 7.49 -8.33 -3.62
CA ARG A 73 8.14 -9.57 -3.17
C ARG A 73 9.60 -9.35 -2.80
N THR A 74 10.35 -8.63 -3.64
CA THR A 74 11.77 -8.33 -3.37
C THR A 74 11.93 -7.50 -2.09
N LEU A 75 11.03 -6.51 -1.86
CA LEU A 75 11.05 -5.70 -0.65
C LEU A 75 10.74 -6.54 0.61
N ILE A 76 9.78 -7.46 0.53
CA ILE A 76 9.49 -8.37 1.65
C ILE A 76 10.67 -9.31 1.87
N GLN A 77 11.23 -9.90 0.81
CA GLN A 77 12.37 -10.83 0.90
C GLN A 77 13.66 -10.17 1.42
N SER A 78 13.82 -8.86 1.25
CA SER A 78 14.97 -8.14 1.81
C SER A 78 14.90 -7.99 3.33
N GLY A 79 13.72 -8.15 3.94
CA GLY A 79 13.51 -8.04 5.38
C GLY A 79 13.13 -9.36 6.07
N GLY A 80 12.66 -10.37 5.32
CA GLY A 80 12.21 -11.63 5.88
C GLY A 80 11.62 -12.55 4.82
N THR A 81 10.84 -13.53 5.23
CA THR A 81 10.14 -14.41 4.28
C THR A 81 8.75 -13.89 3.94
N VAL A 82 8.27 -14.23 2.74
CA VAL A 82 6.90 -13.88 2.32
C VAL A 82 5.85 -14.59 3.19
N ASP A 83 6.19 -15.75 3.74
CA ASP A 83 5.26 -16.51 4.57
C ASP A 83 5.14 -15.89 5.96
N GLU A 84 6.24 -15.45 6.59
CA GLU A 84 6.20 -14.63 7.81
C GLU A 84 5.32 -13.39 7.62
N PHE A 85 5.49 -12.66 6.50
CA PHE A 85 4.69 -11.49 6.19
C PHE A 85 3.18 -11.82 6.03
N LYS A 86 2.84 -12.99 5.50
CA LYS A 86 1.43 -13.44 5.36
C LYS A 86 0.79 -13.83 6.69
N GLU A 87 1.58 -14.40 7.60
CA GLU A 87 1.11 -14.88 8.92
C GLU A 87 1.05 -13.77 9.96
N GLU A 88 1.63 -12.61 9.66
CA GLU A 88 1.66 -11.45 10.55
C GLU A 88 0.25 -10.99 10.97
N ALA A 89 0.06 -10.69 12.25
CA ALA A 89 -1.14 -10.04 12.75
C ALA A 89 -1.06 -8.53 12.51
N TRP A 90 -1.97 -8.01 11.70
CA TRP A 90 -1.94 -6.62 11.26
C TRP A 90 -2.89 -5.73 12.03
N ILE A 91 -2.39 -4.60 12.50
CA ILE A 91 -3.13 -3.50 13.11
C ILE A 91 -3.23 -2.36 12.09
N VAL A 92 -4.43 -1.82 11.93
CA VAL A 92 -4.64 -0.61 11.12
C VAL A 92 -4.50 0.58 12.04
N LEU A 93 -3.40 1.33 11.94
CA LEU A 93 -3.19 2.54 12.72
C LEU A 93 -4.02 3.71 12.16
N GLN A 94 -3.99 3.85 10.84
CA GLN A 94 -4.82 4.79 10.09
C GLN A 94 -4.95 4.30 8.63
N LYS A 95 -5.74 5.00 7.82
CA LYS A 95 -5.86 4.69 6.39
C LYS A 95 -4.50 4.73 5.71
N GLY A 96 -4.07 3.58 5.20
CA GLY A 96 -2.80 3.44 4.49
C GLY A 96 -1.56 3.19 5.37
N LEU A 97 -1.72 3.07 6.71
CA LEU A 97 -0.64 2.73 7.61
C LEU A 97 -1.01 1.50 8.45
N PHE A 98 -0.24 0.44 8.28
CA PHE A 98 -0.48 -0.86 8.91
C PHE A 98 0.76 -1.27 9.71
N LEU A 99 0.52 -1.75 10.91
CA LEU A 99 1.56 -2.20 11.82
C LEU A 99 1.39 -3.69 12.10
N GLY A 100 2.44 -4.45 11.88
CA GLY A 100 2.58 -5.82 12.33
C GLY A 100 3.54 -5.91 13.51
N ARG A 101 3.84 -7.11 13.97
CA ARG A 101 4.83 -7.33 15.02
C ARG A 101 6.22 -6.87 14.59
N ASN A 102 6.63 -7.26 13.39
CA ASN A 102 7.96 -6.98 12.84
C ASN A 102 7.94 -6.07 11.63
N TRP A 103 6.77 -5.68 11.15
CA TRP A 103 6.62 -4.95 9.90
C TRP A 103 5.79 -3.69 10.06
N LEU A 104 6.21 -2.65 9.37
CA LEU A 104 5.43 -1.44 9.11
C LEU A 104 5.14 -1.38 7.61
N VAL A 105 3.88 -1.22 7.25
CA VAL A 105 3.48 -1.11 5.84
C VAL A 105 2.80 0.23 5.64
N GLN A 106 3.40 1.04 4.78
CA GLN A 106 2.79 2.25 4.27
C GLN A 106 2.19 1.97 2.91
N GLN A 107 0.95 2.39 2.71
CA GLN A 107 0.25 2.34 1.44
C GLN A 107 -0.12 3.76 1.01
N ASP A 108 0.33 4.15 -0.17
CA ASP A 108 -0.04 5.40 -0.83
C ASP A 108 -0.57 5.08 -2.22
N GLY A 109 -1.88 5.14 -2.38
CA GLY A 109 -2.55 4.71 -3.60
C GLY A 109 -2.19 3.27 -3.98
N SER A 110 -1.55 3.10 -5.14
CA SER A 110 -1.07 1.79 -5.64
C SER A 110 0.34 1.43 -5.15
N HIS A 111 1.02 2.33 -4.46
CA HIS A 111 2.35 2.10 -3.92
C HIS A 111 2.27 1.52 -2.52
N VAL A 112 3.00 0.45 -2.30
CA VAL A 112 3.09 -0.23 -1.01
C VAL A 112 4.55 -0.35 -0.63
N PHE A 113 4.87 0.10 0.58
CA PHE A 113 6.22 0.14 1.12
C PHE A 113 6.25 -0.67 2.43
N PRO A 114 6.53 -1.98 2.35
CA PRO A 114 6.78 -2.77 3.53
C PRO A 114 8.20 -2.50 4.04
N VAL A 115 8.32 -2.26 5.34
CA VAL A 115 9.59 -2.05 6.03
C VAL A 115 9.62 -2.94 7.25
N GLN A 116 10.68 -3.72 7.40
CA GLN A 116 10.90 -4.51 8.60
C GLN A 116 11.47 -3.65 9.72
N ARG A 117 11.00 -3.86 10.95
CA ARG A 117 11.42 -3.10 12.14
C ARG A 117 12.94 -3.00 12.29
N GLN A 118 13.65 -4.11 12.06
CA GLN A 118 15.12 -4.18 12.16
C GLN A 118 15.84 -3.35 11.10
N GLN A 119 15.18 -3.01 9.99
CA GLN A 119 15.75 -2.20 8.91
C GLN A 119 15.57 -0.69 9.15
N ILE A 120 14.76 -0.32 10.14
CA ILE A 120 14.51 1.07 10.48
C ILE A 120 15.70 1.61 11.26
N GLN A 121 16.37 2.58 10.65
CA GLN A 121 17.50 3.29 11.25
C GLN A 121 17.02 4.46 12.10
N ASP A 122 15.95 5.12 11.62
CA ASP A 122 15.36 6.27 12.29
C ASP A 122 13.86 6.33 11.98
N LEU A 123 13.07 6.67 13.01
CA LEU A 123 11.64 6.86 12.91
C LEU A 123 11.27 8.08 13.76
N GLN A 124 10.85 9.13 13.09
CA GLN A 124 10.52 10.40 13.74
C GLN A 124 9.14 10.87 13.32
N VAL A 125 8.41 11.44 14.26
CA VAL A 125 7.13 12.10 14.01
C VAL A 125 7.32 13.60 14.17
N GLU A 126 7.17 14.34 13.09
CA GLU A 126 7.19 15.79 13.07
C GLU A 126 5.77 16.32 13.17
N ARG A 127 5.45 17.07 14.22
CA ARG A 127 4.13 17.68 14.40
C ARG A 127 4.02 18.96 13.57
N ARG A 128 2.91 19.08 12.85
CA ARG A 128 2.58 20.28 12.07
C ARG A 128 1.67 21.22 12.86
N LEU A 129 1.65 22.48 12.42
CA LEU A 129 0.80 23.52 13.02
C LEU A 129 -0.70 23.26 12.85
N ASP A 130 -1.09 22.45 11.86
CA ASP A 130 -2.47 22.07 11.58
C ASP A 130 -2.98 20.91 12.48
N GLY A 131 -2.18 20.46 13.45
CA GLY A 131 -2.52 19.36 14.35
C GLY A 131 -2.23 17.97 13.78
N ASN A 132 -1.86 17.86 12.51
CA ASN A 132 -1.41 16.64 11.89
C ASN A 132 0.09 16.39 12.13
N GLY A 133 0.58 15.22 11.74
CA GLY A 133 1.99 14.88 11.80
C GLY A 133 2.52 14.39 10.46
N ILE A 134 3.83 14.38 10.34
CA ILE A 134 4.55 13.70 9.27
C ILE A 134 5.43 12.64 9.92
N LEU A 135 5.19 11.39 9.56
CA LEU A 135 6.07 10.28 9.91
C LEU A 135 7.23 10.24 8.91
N HIS A 136 8.43 10.36 9.43
CA HIS A 136 9.68 10.17 8.69
C HIS A 136 10.25 8.83 9.06
N ILE A 137 10.49 7.99 8.07
CA ILE A 137 11.09 6.67 8.25
C ILE A 137 12.37 6.63 7.41
N LEU A 138 13.49 6.35 8.03
CA LEU A 138 14.73 6.05 7.35
C LEU A 138 15.00 4.55 7.48
N ALA A 139 14.95 3.83 6.37
CA ALA A 139 15.20 2.41 6.32
C ALA A 139 16.03 2.04 5.10
N ASN A 140 17.10 1.26 5.29
CA ASN A 140 18.02 0.85 4.23
C ASN A 140 18.54 2.03 3.39
N GLY A 141 18.82 3.17 4.03
CA GLY A 141 19.28 4.39 3.37
C GLY A 141 18.22 5.11 2.52
N LYS A 142 16.95 4.66 2.55
CA LYS A 142 15.82 5.32 1.89
C LYS A 142 14.97 6.06 2.90
N LYS A 143 14.68 7.32 2.58
CA LYS A 143 13.74 8.13 3.36
C LYS A 143 12.34 7.97 2.79
N MET A 144 11.39 7.65 3.67
CA MET A 144 9.96 7.61 3.37
C MET A 144 9.24 8.57 4.28
N THR A 145 8.14 9.14 3.80
CA THR A 145 7.31 10.07 4.56
C THR A 145 5.85 9.68 4.43
N CYS A 146 5.12 9.76 5.54
CA CYS A 146 3.69 9.50 5.59
C CYS A 146 2.99 10.58 6.41
N LEU A 147 1.86 11.08 5.93
CA LEU A 147 1.02 11.97 6.72
C LEU A 147 0.33 11.16 7.82
N LEU A 148 0.38 11.67 9.05
CA LEU A 148 -0.30 11.10 10.20
C LEU A 148 -1.46 12.01 10.62
N ASP A 149 -2.61 11.42 10.85
CA ASP A 149 -3.77 12.06 11.44
C ASP A 149 -3.67 12.00 12.98
N ILE A 150 -2.75 12.79 13.54
CA ILE A 150 -2.53 12.83 15.00
C ILE A 150 -3.68 13.50 15.72
N GLN A 151 -4.39 14.39 15.04
CA GLN A 151 -5.54 15.09 15.64
C GLN A 151 -6.65 14.12 16.05
N ASN A 152 -6.94 13.13 15.19
CA ASN A 152 -7.97 12.11 15.49
C ASN A 152 -7.40 10.87 16.18
N HIS A 153 -6.08 10.65 16.10
CA HIS A 153 -5.38 9.47 16.60
C HIS A 153 -4.09 9.85 17.33
N PRO A 154 -4.16 10.57 18.46
CA PRO A 154 -2.99 11.05 19.20
C PRO A 154 -2.09 9.92 19.75
N GLU A 155 -2.66 8.71 19.91
CA GLU A 155 -1.95 7.53 20.37
C GLU A 155 -0.93 6.97 19.37
N ILE A 156 -1.05 7.28 18.07
CA ILE A 156 -0.21 6.70 17.01
C ILE A 156 1.27 6.97 17.26
N GLU A 157 1.62 8.18 17.69
CA GLU A 157 3.01 8.57 17.96
C GLU A 157 3.63 7.69 19.04
N ASN A 158 2.90 7.47 20.14
CA ASN A 158 3.35 6.64 21.25
C ASN A 158 3.43 5.16 20.84
N ILE A 159 2.47 4.67 20.06
CA ILE A 159 2.45 3.31 19.54
C ILE A 159 3.67 3.06 18.65
N LEU A 160 3.96 3.95 17.71
CA LEU A 160 5.09 3.82 16.79
C LEU A 160 6.43 3.85 17.53
N GLY A 161 6.59 4.77 18.49
CA GLY A 161 7.79 4.85 19.32
C GLY A 161 8.01 3.57 20.13
N SER A 162 6.98 3.11 20.82
CA SER A 162 7.06 1.88 21.62
C SER A 162 7.33 0.65 20.76
N TRP A 163 6.66 0.55 19.61
CA TRP A 163 6.88 -0.53 18.67
C TRP A 163 8.32 -0.55 18.14
N GLN A 164 8.91 0.60 17.81
CA GLN A 164 10.30 0.70 17.37
C GLN A 164 11.26 0.13 18.42
N HIS A 165 10.98 0.38 19.72
CA HIS A 165 11.80 -0.11 20.83
C HIS A 165 11.53 -1.56 21.24
N GLY A 166 10.72 -2.30 20.50
CA GLY A 166 10.53 -3.73 20.70
C GLY A 166 9.21 -4.14 21.33
N SER A 167 8.38 -3.20 21.79
CA SER A 167 7.08 -3.54 22.37
C SER A 167 6.15 -4.23 21.36
N ILE A 168 5.22 -5.06 21.89
CA ILE A 168 4.13 -5.67 21.12
C ILE A 168 2.88 -4.83 21.32
N ILE A 169 2.25 -4.47 20.22
CA ILE A 169 0.99 -3.74 20.23
C ILE A 169 -0.17 -4.74 20.14
N CYS A 170 -1.11 -4.63 21.05
CA CYS A 170 -2.28 -5.49 21.07
C CYS A 170 -3.20 -5.20 19.87
N PRO A 171 -3.58 -6.18 19.05
CA PRO A 171 -4.45 -5.94 17.90
C PRO A 171 -5.90 -5.60 18.29
N SER A 172 -6.32 -5.88 19.51
CA SER A 172 -7.70 -5.65 19.97
C SER A 172 -7.91 -4.29 20.61
N CYS A 173 -6.95 -3.81 21.42
CA CYS A 173 -7.13 -2.56 22.20
C CYS A 173 -6.00 -1.55 21.99
N LEU A 174 -5.03 -1.83 21.12
CA LEU A 174 -3.84 -1.03 20.85
C LEU A 174 -2.93 -0.80 22.08
N GLY A 175 -3.15 -1.54 23.17
CA GLY A 175 -2.35 -1.47 24.37
C GLY A 175 -0.91 -1.92 24.09
N ILE A 176 0.04 -1.16 24.62
CA ILE A 176 1.48 -1.43 24.51
C ILE A 176 1.85 -2.49 25.54
N ASN A 177 2.52 -3.54 25.12
CA ASN A 177 2.90 -4.67 25.95
C ASN A 177 4.39 -5.00 25.79
N ASP A 178 4.93 -5.59 26.83
CA ASP A 178 6.27 -6.16 26.81
C ASP A 178 6.33 -7.34 25.82
N PRO A 179 7.43 -7.53 25.08
CA PRO A 179 7.60 -8.62 24.12
C PRO A 179 7.52 -10.02 24.75
N GLU A 180 7.70 -10.16 26.05
CA GLU A 180 7.61 -11.43 26.79
C GLU A 180 6.16 -11.80 27.18
N ASN A 181 5.24 -10.86 27.12
CA ASN A 181 3.86 -11.08 27.53
C ASN A 181 3.10 -11.92 26.52
N ARG A 182 2.50 -13.01 26.96
CA ARG A 182 1.62 -13.87 26.14
C ARG A 182 0.21 -13.32 25.97
N PHE A 183 -0.21 -12.48 26.91
CA PHE A 183 -1.55 -11.86 26.92
C PHE A 183 -1.42 -10.37 27.14
N CYS A 184 -2.34 -9.62 26.53
CA CYS A 184 -2.40 -8.19 26.72
C CYS A 184 -2.72 -7.83 28.18
N THR A 185 -1.90 -6.99 28.78
CA THR A 185 -2.08 -6.53 30.16
C THR A 185 -3.30 -5.65 30.35
N HIS A 186 -3.86 -5.08 29.26
CA HIS A 186 -5.02 -4.19 29.28
C HIS A 186 -6.35 -4.92 29.07
N CYS A 187 -6.41 -5.86 28.10
CA CYS A 187 -7.67 -6.49 27.71
C CYS A 187 -7.65 -8.04 27.79
N GLY A 188 -6.52 -8.65 28.15
CA GLY A 188 -6.39 -10.10 28.25
C GLY A 188 -6.35 -10.86 26.94
N THR A 189 -6.39 -10.19 25.77
CA THR A 189 -6.30 -10.86 24.46
C THR A 189 -4.94 -11.51 24.28
N PRO A 190 -4.86 -12.75 23.73
CA PRO A 190 -3.59 -13.38 23.38
C PRO A 190 -2.81 -12.50 22.41
N LEU A 191 -1.52 -12.31 22.69
CA LEU A 191 -0.62 -11.53 21.83
C LEU A 191 0.03 -12.44 20.78
N PRO A 192 0.33 -11.92 19.58
CA PRO A 192 1.02 -12.69 18.55
C PRO A 192 2.47 -12.98 18.97
N HIS A 193 2.85 -14.24 19.00
CA HIS A 193 4.21 -14.71 19.29
C HIS A 193 4.86 -15.35 18.08
#